data_1469214f32bc0cd74d313c3e4d00b623
#
_entry.id   1469214f32bc0cd74d313c3e4d00b623
#
_cell.length_a   1.000
_cell.length_b   1.000
_cell.length_c   1.000
_cell.angle_alpha   90.00
_cell.angle_beta   90.00
_cell.angle_gamma   90.00
#
_symmetry.space_group_name_H-M   'P 1'
#
loop_
_entity.id
_entity.type
_entity.pdbx_description
1 polymer ?
#
loop_
_entity_poly.entity_id
_entity_poly.type
_entity_poly.pdbx_seq_one_letter_code
_entity_poly.pdbx_strand_id
1 'polypeptide(L)'
;MKIIEKNTKLLSLNDVDSGNIVVNFSGEFLTGDNTKDVLAVYAVVKSLCAISSVDSVKVIVEGKDIATADGSIIGYLRNQDINLSTDTYNSETREIALYFPNKDGNKLVMETRTIKVTDQQPLAQYIINELIKGPENKELSVPLSKDTVLLSVETSDNICFVNFKANFTDKNSGTAEKEKMTIYSIVDSLTELDNIQRVQFLMDGKKVDNFGNINIGSMFGRDGSIIAE
;
A
#
# COMPACT_ATOMS: atom_id res chain seq x y z
N MET A 1 27.15 -7.82 14.93
CA MET A 1 26.07 -6.92 15.38
C MET A 1 24.83 -7.78 15.57
N LYS A 2 24.15 -7.75 16.71
CA LYS A 2 22.86 -8.44 16.88
C LYS A 2 21.78 -7.53 16.31
N ILE A 3 21.01 -8.04 15.36
CA ILE A 3 19.94 -7.29 14.70
C ILE A 3 18.64 -7.39 15.52
N ILE A 4 18.38 -8.54 16.16
CA ILE A 4 17.19 -8.77 16.99
C ILE A 4 17.64 -8.85 18.46
N GLU A 5 16.94 -8.18 19.35
CA GLU A 5 17.27 -8.15 20.77
C GLU A 5 17.11 -9.53 21.43
N LYS A 6 18.00 -9.83 22.40
CA LYS A 6 18.13 -11.18 23.00
C LYS A 6 16.85 -11.68 23.68
N ASN A 7 16.03 -10.76 24.19
CA ASN A 7 14.83 -11.11 24.96
C ASN A 7 13.57 -11.14 24.09
N THR A 8 13.68 -10.88 22.79
CA THR A 8 12.56 -10.98 21.85
C THR A 8 12.00 -12.39 21.82
N LYS A 9 10.69 -12.51 21.97
CA LYS A 9 9.95 -13.77 21.90
C LYS A 9 9.09 -13.80 20.64
N LEU A 10 9.05 -14.94 19.98
CA LEU A 10 8.06 -15.22 18.95
C LEU A 10 6.73 -15.56 19.65
N LEU A 11 5.70 -14.74 19.43
CA LEU A 11 4.37 -14.94 20.02
C LEU A 11 3.49 -15.81 19.12
N SER A 12 3.53 -15.60 17.82
CA SER A 12 2.85 -16.45 16.84
C SER A 12 3.46 -16.34 15.45
N LEU A 13 3.25 -17.38 14.65
CA LEU A 13 3.57 -17.43 13.23
C LEU A 13 2.38 -18.11 12.53
N ASN A 14 1.74 -17.40 11.61
CA ASN A 14 0.55 -17.87 10.93
C ASN A 14 0.75 -17.73 9.42
N ASP A 15 0.46 -18.80 8.67
CA ASP A 15 0.23 -18.75 7.23
C ASP A 15 -1.22 -18.32 7.01
N VAL A 16 -1.42 -17.10 6.50
CA VAL A 16 -2.76 -16.52 6.36
C VAL A 16 -3.38 -16.92 5.03
N ASP A 17 -2.57 -17.01 3.95
CA ASP A 17 -3.03 -17.35 2.62
C ASP A 17 -1.88 -17.94 1.79
N SER A 18 -1.65 -19.25 1.87
CA SER A 18 -0.75 -20.02 0.98
C SER A 18 0.60 -19.32 0.67
N GLY A 19 1.37 -19.02 1.73
CA GLY A 19 2.70 -18.41 1.59
C GLY A 19 2.80 -16.97 2.09
N ASN A 20 1.69 -16.35 2.50
CA ASN A 20 1.70 -15.04 3.15
C ASN A 20 1.77 -15.22 4.67
N ILE A 21 2.94 -15.04 5.25
CA ILE A 21 3.21 -15.30 6.65
C ILE A 21 3.05 -14.03 7.49
N VAL A 22 2.33 -14.14 8.60
CA VAL A 22 2.31 -13.12 9.65
C VAL A 22 3.11 -13.61 10.84
N VAL A 23 4.13 -12.85 11.21
CA VAL A 23 4.99 -13.15 12.37
C VAL A 23 4.74 -12.10 13.44
N ASN A 24 4.38 -12.55 14.64
CA ASN A 24 4.13 -11.69 15.79
C ASN A 24 5.21 -11.87 16.85
N PHE A 25 5.87 -10.77 17.19
CA PHE A 25 6.90 -10.74 18.23
C PHE A 25 6.42 -9.99 19.48
N SER A 26 7.10 -10.23 20.59
CA SER A 26 6.94 -9.44 21.82
C SER A 26 7.51 -8.02 21.67
N GLY A 27 7.14 -7.12 22.60
CA GLY A 27 7.52 -5.71 22.55
C GLY A 27 9.03 -5.43 22.47
N GLU A 28 9.85 -6.37 22.99
CA GLU A 28 11.31 -6.29 22.96
C GLU A 28 11.90 -6.38 21.54
N PHE A 29 11.10 -6.71 20.53
CA PHE A 29 11.51 -6.67 19.13
C PHE A 29 11.84 -5.26 18.68
N LEU A 30 11.13 -4.24 19.19
CA LEU A 30 11.35 -2.85 18.88
C LEU A 30 12.31 -2.22 19.91
N THR A 31 13.38 -1.61 19.40
CA THR A 31 14.41 -0.94 20.21
C THR A 31 14.11 0.54 20.43
N GLY A 32 13.18 1.12 19.66
CA GLY A 32 12.93 2.55 19.57
C GLY A 32 13.91 3.28 18.65
N ASP A 33 14.88 2.57 18.07
CA ASP A 33 15.74 3.07 17.00
C ASP A 33 15.17 2.58 15.66
N ASN A 34 14.50 3.49 14.93
CA ASN A 34 13.82 3.16 13.68
C ASN A 34 14.71 2.42 12.68
N THR A 35 15.99 2.77 12.59
CA THR A 35 16.92 2.12 11.64
C THR A 35 17.16 0.67 12.04
N LYS A 36 17.38 0.40 13.33
CA LYS A 36 17.58 -0.96 13.84
C LYS A 36 16.30 -1.78 13.71
N ASP A 37 15.17 -1.17 14.03
CA ASP A 37 13.86 -1.83 14.00
C ASP A 37 13.48 -2.24 12.56
N VAL A 38 13.71 -1.38 11.58
CA VAL A 38 13.52 -1.71 10.16
C VAL A 38 14.48 -2.80 9.70
N LEU A 39 15.76 -2.73 10.10
CA LEU A 39 16.74 -3.78 9.78
C LEU A 39 16.35 -5.13 10.40
N ALA A 40 15.77 -5.12 11.61
CA ALA A 40 15.27 -6.33 12.25
C ALA A 40 14.10 -6.95 11.47
N VAL A 41 13.15 -6.12 11.03
CA VAL A 41 12.05 -6.55 10.14
C VAL A 41 12.62 -7.17 8.86
N TYR A 42 13.54 -6.49 8.19
CA TYR A 42 14.15 -6.98 6.95
C TYR A 42 14.89 -8.31 7.13
N ALA A 43 15.59 -8.48 8.24
CA ALA A 43 16.28 -9.73 8.56
C ALA A 43 15.29 -10.90 8.71
N VAL A 44 14.16 -10.68 9.37
CA VAL A 44 13.08 -11.67 9.51
C VAL A 44 12.50 -12.03 8.14
N VAL A 45 12.13 -11.03 7.36
CA VAL A 45 11.55 -11.24 6.02
C VAL A 45 12.50 -11.99 5.11
N LYS A 46 13.78 -11.57 5.02
CA LYS A 46 14.81 -12.26 4.23
C LYS A 46 14.99 -13.72 4.65
N SER A 47 14.97 -13.98 5.95
CA SER A 47 15.15 -15.34 6.48
C SER A 47 13.95 -16.25 6.15
N LEU A 48 12.73 -15.74 6.27
CA LEU A 48 11.53 -16.52 6.00
C LEU A 48 11.26 -16.69 4.50
N CYS A 49 11.45 -15.64 3.70
CA CYS A 49 11.34 -15.73 2.23
C CYS A 49 12.46 -16.58 1.58
N ALA A 50 13.46 -17.03 2.32
CA ALA A 50 14.40 -18.07 1.84
C ALA A 50 13.75 -19.45 1.77
N ILE A 51 12.60 -19.66 2.40
CA ILE A 51 11.80 -20.88 2.33
C ILE A 51 10.92 -20.77 1.07
N SER A 52 11.01 -21.76 0.17
CA SER A 52 10.35 -21.72 -1.15
C SER A 52 8.81 -21.62 -1.11
N SER A 53 8.19 -21.96 0.01
CA SER A 53 6.74 -21.84 0.21
C SER A 53 6.31 -20.51 0.83
N VAL A 54 7.23 -19.58 1.07
CA VAL A 54 6.95 -18.26 1.65
C VAL A 54 7.10 -17.18 0.60
N ASP A 55 6.00 -16.57 0.22
CA ASP A 55 5.97 -15.51 -0.79
C ASP A 55 6.16 -14.13 -0.18
N SER A 56 5.54 -13.87 0.95
CA SER A 56 5.64 -12.59 1.65
C SER A 56 5.52 -12.75 3.17
N VAL A 57 6.09 -11.79 3.90
CA VAL A 57 6.08 -11.79 5.37
C VAL A 57 5.64 -10.43 5.88
N LYS A 58 4.69 -10.42 6.80
CA LYS A 58 4.32 -9.25 7.60
C LYS A 58 4.79 -9.47 9.03
N VAL A 59 5.57 -8.52 9.56
CA VAL A 59 6.01 -8.53 10.95
C VAL A 59 5.11 -7.60 11.76
N ILE A 60 4.58 -8.13 12.86
CA ILE A 60 3.79 -7.36 13.83
C ILE A 60 4.39 -7.52 15.22
N VAL A 61 4.10 -6.58 16.11
CA VAL A 61 4.58 -6.61 17.51
C VAL A 61 3.39 -6.47 18.44
N GLU A 62 3.23 -7.45 19.34
CA GLU A 62 2.09 -7.53 20.26
C GLU A 62 0.73 -7.36 19.57
N GLY A 63 0.60 -7.97 18.38
CA GLY A 63 -0.60 -7.91 17.56
C GLY A 63 -0.82 -6.59 16.81
N LYS A 64 0.12 -5.64 16.88
CA LYS A 64 0.04 -4.33 16.23
C LYS A 64 1.01 -4.23 15.06
N ASP A 65 0.60 -3.51 14.04
CA ASP A 65 1.45 -3.19 12.90
C ASP A 65 2.62 -2.28 13.30
N ILE A 66 3.77 -2.49 12.65
CA ILE A 66 4.94 -1.64 12.84
C ILE A 66 4.83 -0.46 11.87
N ALA A 67 5.04 0.74 12.39
CA ALA A 67 5.10 1.97 11.59
C ALA A 67 6.55 2.43 11.43
N THR A 68 6.85 3.01 10.28
CA THR A 68 8.11 3.73 10.02
C THR A 68 8.10 5.10 10.67
N ALA A 69 9.23 5.81 10.66
CA ALA A 69 9.37 7.13 11.27
C ALA A 69 8.40 8.19 10.70
N ASP A 70 7.98 8.03 9.46
CA ASP A 70 7.00 8.90 8.79
C ASP A 70 5.54 8.50 9.05
N GLY A 71 5.32 7.44 9.86
CA GLY A 71 4.01 6.92 10.21
C GLY A 71 3.41 5.93 9.20
N SER A 72 4.14 5.57 8.15
CA SER A 72 3.72 4.54 7.20
C SER A 72 3.77 3.16 7.86
N ILE A 73 2.75 2.33 7.64
CA ILE A 73 2.70 0.97 8.15
C ILE A 73 3.55 0.05 7.28
N ILE A 74 4.41 -0.74 7.91
CA ILE A 74 5.15 -1.81 7.24
C ILE A 74 4.19 -2.98 7.03
N GLY A 75 3.77 -3.16 5.78
CA GLY A 75 2.87 -4.23 5.36
C GLY A 75 3.58 -5.56 5.10
N TYR A 76 3.02 -6.36 4.18
CA TYR A 76 3.69 -7.55 3.66
C TYR A 76 4.89 -7.16 2.81
N LEU A 77 6.04 -7.79 3.09
CA LEU A 77 7.27 -7.62 2.34
C LEU A 77 7.70 -8.95 1.72
N ARG A 78 8.19 -8.88 0.50
CA ARG A 78 8.80 -10.00 -0.23
C ARG A 78 10.33 -9.88 -0.16
N ASN A 79 11.02 -10.95 -0.52
CA ASN A 79 12.49 -10.92 -0.59
C ASN A 79 13.04 -9.81 -1.50
N GLN A 80 12.37 -9.52 -2.61
CA GLN A 80 12.74 -8.49 -3.57
C GLN A 80 12.49 -7.06 -3.08
N ASP A 81 11.58 -6.87 -2.13
CA ASP A 81 11.26 -5.55 -1.55
C ASP A 81 12.35 -5.09 -0.58
N ILE A 82 13.30 -5.97 -0.24
CA ILE A 82 14.36 -5.72 0.72
C ILE A 82 15.69 -5.61 0.01
N ASN A 83 16.20 -4.40 -0.10
CA ASN A 83 17.57 -4.14 -0.52
C ASN A 83 18.41 -3.74 0.69
N LEU A 84 19.34 -4.60 1.11
CA LEU A 84 20.30 -4.34 2.18
C LEU A 84 21.63 -3.77 1.65
N SER A 85 21.70 -3.38 0.39
CA SER A 85 22.91 -2.70 -0.12
C SER A 85 23.13 -1.40 0.67
N THR A 86 24.37 -1.16 1.06
CA THR A 86 24.81 0.08 1.72
C THR A 86 24.88 1.25 0.73
N ASP A 87 24.40 1.04 -0.47
CA ASP A 87 24.27 2.10 -1.45
C ASP A 87 23.25 3.11 -0.88
N THR A 88 23.71 4.32 -0.74
CA THR A 88 22.87 5.46 -0.38
C THR A 88 21.68 5.47 -1.33
N TYR A 89 20.50 5.10 -0.83
CA TYR A 89 19.27 5.25 -1.61
C TYR A 89 19.19 6.70 -2.07
N ASN A 90 19.23 6.90 -3.37
CA ASN A 90 18.94 8.21 -3.92
C ASN A 90 17.49 8.52 -3.60
N SER A 91 17.27 9.15 -2.48
CA SER A 91 15.95 9.70 -2.17
C SER A 91 15.81 11.01 -2.93
N GLU A 92 14.82 11.09 -3.75
CA GLU A 92 14.44 12.33 -4.42
C GLU A 92 13.10 12.83 -3.91
N THR A 93 12.87 14.11 -4.09
CA THR A 93 11.59 14.73 -3.77
C THR A 93 10.77 14.78 -5.05
N ARG A 94 9.55 14.23 -5.02
CA ARG A 94 8.61 14.25 -6.15
C ARG A 94 7.32 14.94 -5.74
N GLU A 95 6.81 15.78 -6.62
CA GLU A 95 5.45 16.27 -6.53
C GLU A 95 4.50 15.27 -7.19
N ILE A 96 3.42 14.94 -6.50
CA ILE A 96 2.38 14.03 -6.97
C ILE A 96 1.02 14.69 -6.87
N ALA A 97 0.14 14.38 -7.80
CA ALA A 97 -1.26 14.78 -7.77
C ALA A 97 -2.12 13.61 -7.26
N LEU A 98 -2.97 13.91 -6.30
CA LEU A 98 -3.89 12.97 -5.67
C LEU A 98 -5.31 13.49 -5.82
N TYR A 99 -6.24 12.61 -6.08
CA TYR A 99 -7.65 12.96 -6.24
C TYR A 99 -8.47 12.43 -5.08
N PHE A 100 -9.10 13.33 -4.34
CA PHE A 100 -9.91 13.01 -3.17
C PHE A 100 -11.36 13.44 -3.38
N PRO A 101 -12.35 12.69 -2.88
CA PRO A 101 -13.74 13.11 -2.96
C PRO A 101 -13.97 14.42 -2.19
N ASN A 102 -14.78 15.33 -2.76
CA ASN A 102 -15.29 16.47 -2.03
C ASN A 102 -16.23 16.02 -0.88
N LYS A 103 -16.65 16.93 -0.01
CA LYS A 103 -17.57 16.61 1.11
C LYS A 103 -18.87 15.98 0.67
N ASP A 104 -19.40 16.40 -0.47
CA ASP A 104 -20.66 15.89 -1.02
C ASP A 104 -20.51 14.49 -1.64
N GLY A 105 -19.27 14.03 -1.85
CA GLY A 105 -18.95 12.71 -2.41
C GLY A 105 -19.34 12.54 -3.88
N ASN A 106 -19.47 13.65 -4.64
CA ASN A 106 -19.93 13.64 -6.03
C ASN A 106 -18.90 14.12 -7.05
N LYS A 107 -17.79 14.72 -6.59
CA LYS A 107 -16.67 15.18 -7.41
C LYS A 107 -15.34 14.82 -6.73
N LEU A 108 -14.31 14.65 -7.57
CA LEU A 108 -12.93 14.53 -7.13
C LEU A 108 -12.22 15.89 -7.23
N VAL A 109 -11.48 16.23 -6.19
CA VAL A 109 -10.68 17.45 -6.10
C VAL A 109 -9.21 17.06 -6.02
N MET A 110 -8.40 17.70 -6.83
CA MET A 110 -6.95 17.46 -6.85
C MET A 110 -6.29 18.10 -5.62
N GLU A 111 -5.42 17.33 -4.99
CA GLU A 111 -4.50 17.79 -3.93
C GLU A 111 -3.08 17.42 -4.34
N THR A 112 -2.18 18.39 -4.39
CA THR A 112 -0.78 18.17 -4.73
C THR A 112 0.03 17.97 -3.46
N ARG A 113 0.91 16.95 -3.45
CA ARG A 113 1.83 16.67 -2.35
C ARG A 113 3.25 16.53 -2.84
N THR A 114 4.16 17.00 -2.00
CA THR A 114 5.60 16.77 -2.17
C THR A 114 6.03 15.64 -1.26
N ILE A 115 6.46 14.51 -1.83
CA ILE A 115 6.84 13.32 -1.09
C ILE A 115 8.30 12.94 -1.36
N LYS A 116 8.92 12.25 -0.41
CA LYS A 116 10.22 11.60 -0.63
C LYS A 116 9.99 10.22 -1.22
N VAL A 117 10.64 9.94 -2.33
CA VAL A 117 10.60 8.65 -3.02
C VAL A 117 12.01 8.10 -3.17
N THR A 118 12.11 6.80 -3.29
CA THR A 118 13.35 6.10 -3.60
C THR A 118 13.17 5.31 -4.89
N ASP A 119 14.27 4.90 -5.51
CA ASP A 119 14.29 4.05 -6.70
C ASP A 119 13.86 2.59 -6.43
N GLN A 120 13.57 2.24 -5.17
CA GLN A 120 13.21 0.89 -4.73
C GLN A 120 11.75 0.53 -4.95
N GLN A 121 10.87 1.53 -5.08
CA GLN A 121 9.43 1.32 -5.24
C GLN A 121 8.90 2.16 -6.40
N PRO A 122 7.94 1.63 -7.18
CA PRO A 122 7.27 2.41 -8.21
C PRO A 122 6.57 3.64 -7.60
N LEU A 123 6.60 4.78 -8.30
CA LEU A 123 5.89 5.99 -7.85
C LEU A 123 4.39 5.74 -7.66
N ALA A 124 3.80 4.86 -8.47
CA ALA A 124 2.42 4.41 -8.33
C ALA A 124 2.12 3.81 -6.94
N GLN A 125 3.06 3.10 -6.33
CA GLN A 125 2.88 2.55 -4.99
C GLN A 125 2.83 3.64 -3.92
N TYR A 126 3.67 4.67 -4.05
CA TYR A 126 3.61 5.85 -3.17
C TYR A 126 2.26 6.57 -3.28
N ILE A 127 1.74 6.75 -4.50
CA ILE A 127 0.44 7.38 -4.75
C ILE A 127 -0.68 6.62 -4.01
N ILE A 128 -0.73 5.28 -4.13
CA ILE A 128 -1.75 4.49 -3.41
C ILE A 128 -1.59 4.63 -1.89
N ASN A 129 -0.37 4.59 -1.38
CA ASN A 129 -0.13 4.76 0.05
C ASN A 129 -0.58 6.15 0.56
N GLU A 130 -0.35 7.21 -0.21
CA GLU A 130 -0.83 8.54 0.13
C GLU A 130 -2.37 8.64 0.10
N LEU A 131 -3.04 7.97 -0.85
CA LEU A 131 -4.51 7.89 -0.87
C LEU A 131 -5.06 7.16 0.36
N ILE A 132 -4.39 6.10 0.83
CA ILE A 132 -4.74 5.37 2.06
C ILE A 132 -4.55 6.26 3.32
N LYS A 133 -3.51 7.10 3.35
CA LYS A 133 -3.33 8.09 4.42
C LYS A 133 -4.49 9.08 4.50
N GLY A 134 -5.13 9.36 3.38
CA GLY A 134 -6.25 10.30 3.24
C GLY A 134 -5.78 11.74 2.94
N PRO A 135 -6.72 12.67 2.74
CA PRO A 135 -6.43 14.06 2.40
C PRO A 135 -5.83 14.84 3.56
N GLU A 136 -4.94 15.78 3.26
CA GLU A 136 -4.47 16.80 4.20
C GLU A 136 -5.50 17.93 4.35
N ASN A 137 -6.19 18.25 3.26
CA ASN A 137 -7.29 19.22 3.26
C ASN A 137 -8.52 18.61 3.95
N LYS A 138 -8.91 19.20 5.09
CA LYS A 138 -10.07 18.77 5.90
C LYS A 138 -11.43 18.95 5.20
N GLU A 139 -11.48 19.69 4.09
CA GLU A 139 -12.68 19.86 3.27
C GLU A 139 -12.87 18.69 2.29
N LEU A 140 -11.96 17.73 2.24
CA LEU A 140 -12.04 16.55 1.40
C LEU A 140 -12.34 15.31 2.23
N SER A 141 -12.86 14.29 1.56
CA SER A 141 -13.26 13.03 2.17
C SER A 141 -12.22 11.92 1.90
N VAL A 142 -12.12 10.99 2.83
CA VAL A 142 -11.21 9.84 2.73
C VAL A 142 -11.77 8.83 1.72
N PRO A 143 -11.05 8.51 0.62
CA PRO A 143 -11.53 7.56 -0.38
C PRO A 143 -11.32 6.10 0.02
N LEU A 144 -10.30 5.82 0.84
CA LEU A 144 -9.87 4.48 1.22
C LEU A 144 -9.80 4.34 2.74
N SER A 145 -10.23 3.20 3.24
CA SER A 145 -10.04 2.85 4.65
C SER A 145 -8.55 2.75 4.98
N LYS A 146 -8.16 3.18 6.17
CA LYS A 146 -6.79 3.00 6.70
C LYS A 146 -6.40 1.53 6.86
N ASP A 147 -7.39 0.64 6.92
CA ASP A 147 -7.18 -0.81 6.98
C ASP A 147 -7.03 -1.45 5.58
N THR A 148 -6.98 -0.63 4.52
CA THR A 148 -6.72 -1.11 3.16
C THR A 148 -5.29 -1.64 3.05
N VAL A 149 -5.16 -2.87 2.58
CA VAL A 149 -3.85 -3.50 2.39
C VAL A 149 -3.54 -3.59 0.91
N LEU A 150 -2.51 -2.86 0.49
CA LEU A 150 -1.92 -2.95 -0.84
C LEU A 150 -0.90 -4.09 -0.85
N LEU A 151 -1.05 -5.05 -1.76
CA LEU A 151 -0.13 -6.18 -1.91
C LEU A 151 0.96 -5.90 -2.93
N SER A 152 0.60 -5.37 -4.09
CA SER A 152 1.57 -4.97 -5.13
C SER A 152 0.99 -3.93 -6.07
N VAL A 153 1.89 -3.19 -6.73
CA VAL A 153 1.58 -2.31 -7.86
C VAL A 153 2.60 -2.59 -8.95
N GLU A 154 2.12 -2.94 -10.13
CA GLU A 154 2.95 -3.26 -11.28
C GLU A 154 2.43 -2.53 -12.52
N THR A 155 3.32 -2.00 -13.35
CA THR A 155 2.93 -1.33 -14.60
C THR A 155 3.56 -2.04 -15.79
N SER A 156 2.71 -2.44 -16.75
CA SER A 156 3.12 -3.02 -18.03
C SER A 156 2.19 -2.53 -19.13
N ASP A 157 2.73 -2.20 -20.29
CA ASP A 157 1.98 -1.74 -21.46
C ASP A 157 1.01 -0.58 -21.17
N ASN A 158 1.45 0.38 -20.36
CA ASN A 158 0.67 1.53 -19.87
C ASN A 158 -0.56 1.15 -19.02
N ILE A 159 -0.60 -0.08 -18.50
CA ILE A 159 -1.63 -0.56 -17.59
C ILE A 159 -1.00 -0.74 -16.21
N CYS A 160 -1.59 -0.09 -15.21
CA CYS A 160 -1.22 -0.28 -13.81
C CYS A 160 -2.10 -1.35 -13.19
N PHE A 161 -1.49 -2.44 -12.74
CA PHE A 161 -2.15 -3.51 -11.99
C PHE A 161 -2.02 -3.21 -10.51
N VAL A 162 -3.14 -2.87 -9.88
CA VAL A 162 -3.19 -2.56 -8.44
C VAL A 162 -3.79 -3.75 -7.72
N ASN A 163 -2.99 -4.43 -6.91
CA ASN A 163 -3.38 -5.65 -6.22
C ASN A 163 -3.60 -5.35 -4.73
N PHE A 164 -4.84 -5.46 -4.31
CA PHE A 164 -5.23 -5.33 -2.91
C PHE A 164 -5.51 -6.70 -2.29
N LYS A 165 -5.50 -6.77 -0.97
CA LYS A 165 -5.99 -7.94 -0.24
C LYS A 165 -7.50 -8.11 -0.46
N ALA A 166 -8.00 -9.36 -0.42
CA ALA A 166 -9.41 -9.69 -0.68
C ALA A 166 -10.41 -8.91 0.18
N ASN A 167 -10.02 -8.50 1.40
CA ASN A 167 -10.86 -7.70 2.28
C ASN A 167 -11.04 -6.22 1.84
N PHE A 168 -10.47 -5.83 0.70
CA PHE A 168 -10.60 -4.48 0.13
C PHE A 168 -12.08 -4.09 -0.02
N THR A 169 -12.89 -4.98 -0.58
CA THR A 169 -14.32 -4.75 -0.77
C THR A 169 -15.02 -4.51 0.56
N ASP A 170 -14.80 -5.36 1.56
CA ASP A 170 -15.46 -5.25 2.87
C ASP A 170 -15.12 -3.95 3.60
N LYS A 171 -13.91 -3.43 3.39
CA LYS A 171 -13.41 -2.22 4.06
C LYS A 171 -13.80 -0.93 3.37
N ASN A 172 -14.04 -0.96 2.06
CA ASN A 172 -14.19 0.26 1.25
C ASN A 172 -15.56 0.37 0.55
N SER A 173 -16.39 -0.68 0.52
CA SER A 173 -17.73 -0.62 -0.08
C SER A 173 -18.69 0.30 0.68
N GLY A 174 -19.78 0.66 0.00
CA GLY A 174 -20.82 1.53 0.55
C GLY A 174 -21.92 1.80 -0.47
N THR A 175 -22.25 3.08 -0.67
CA THR A 175 -23.15 3.45 -1.78
C THR A 175 -22.40 3.41 -3.11
N ALA A 176 -23.12 3.27 -4.22
CA ALA A 176 -22.53 3.26 -5.56
C ALA A 176 -21.69 4.51 -5.84
N GLU A 177 -22.12 5.67 -5.33
CA GLU A 177 -21.40 6.93 -5.46
C GLU A 177 -20.08 6.89 -4.69
N LYS A 178 -20.10 6.41 -3.44
CA LYS A 178 -18.88 6.26 -2.63
C LYS A 178 -17.89 5.29 -3.30
N GLU A 179 -18.39 4.16 -3.76
CA GLU A 179 -17.59 3.16 -4.46
C GLU A 179 -16.98 3.72 -5.76
N LYS A 180 -17.77 4.50 -6.53
CA LYS A 180 -17.27 5.21 -7.71
C LYS A 180 -16.16 6.18 -7.33
N MET A 181 -16.34 7.01 -6.30
CA MET A 181 -15.30 7.93 -5.84
C MET A 181 -14.05 7.19 -5.37
N THR A 182 -14.19 6.05 -4.67
CA THR A 182 -13.06 5.20 -4.25
C THR A 182 -12.25 4.71 -5.45
N ILE A 183 -12.90 4.14 -6.46
CA ILE A 183 -12.24 3.62 -7.67
C ILE A 183 -11.54 4.75 -8.43
N TYR A 184 -12.25 5.85 -8.68
CA TYR A 184 -11.70 6.94 -9.49
C TYR A 184 -10.68 7.82 -8.73
N SER A 185 -10.71 7.87 -7.39
CA SER A 185 -9.58 8.44 -6.63
C SER A 185 -8.27 7.72 -6.96
N ILE A 186 -8.31 6.39 -7.06
CA ILE A 186 -7.14 5.59 -7.44
C ILE A 186 -6.79 5.79 -8.91
N VAL A 187 -7.78 5.64 -9.80
CA VAL A 187 -7.58 5.69 -11.26
C VAL A 187 -7.03 7.04 -11.68
N ASP A 188 -7.68 8.14 -11.27
CA ASP A 188 -7.32 9.48 -11.72
C ASP A 188 -5.97 9.93 -11.13
N SER A 189 -5.64 9.52 -9.90
CA SER A 189 -4.32 9.77 -9.32
C SER A 189 -3.21 9.00 -10.02
N LEU A 190 -3.43 7.74 -10.40
CA LEU A 190 -2.43 6.93 -11.09
C LEU A 190 -2.24 7.36 -12.55
N THR A 191 -3.30 7.78 -13.22
CA THR A 191 -3.25 8.25 -14.62
C THR A 191 -2.66 9.66 -14.78
N GLU A 192 -2.27 10.33 -13.69
CA GLU A 192 -1.37 11.50 -13.74
C GLU A 192 0.06 11.11 -14.12
N LEU A 193 0.42 9.85 -13.97
CA LEU A 193 1.73 9.36 -14.39
C LEU A 193 1.72 9.06 -15.90
N ASP A 194 2.66 9.65 -16.65
CA ASP A 194 2.75 9.56 -18.12
C ASP A 194 2.79 8.12 -18.65
N ASN A 195 3.28 7.19 -17.86
CA ASN A 195 3.40 5.77 -18.21
C ASN A 195 2.16 4.94 -17.81
N ILE A 196 1.08 5.55 -17.31
CA ILE A 196 -0.15 4.86 -16.91
C ILE A 196 -1.35 5.50 -17.62
N GLN A 197 -2.01 4.72 -18.48
CA GLN A 197 -3.24 5.14 -19.17
C GLN A 197 -4.47 4.44 -18.62
N ARG A 198 -4.29 3.26 -18.04
CA ARG A 198 -5.38 2.43 -17.50
C ARG A 198 -4.96 1.75 -16.20
N VAL A 199 -5.96 1.43 -15.39
CA VAL A 199 -5.79 0.71 -14.13
C VAL A 199 -6.64 -0.56 -14.15
N GLN A 200 -6.04 -1.68 -13.76
CA GLN A 200 -6.71 -2.95 -13.52
C GLN A 200 -6.61 -3.29 -12.04
N PHE A 201 -7.74 -3.52 -11.41
CA PHE A 201 -7.81 -3.95 -10.02
C PHE A 201 -7.67 -5.46 -9.92
N LEU A 202 -6.90 -5.90 -8.93
CA LEU A 202 -6.74 -7.29 -8.54
C LEU A 202 -6.99 -7.44 -7.04
N MET A 203 -7.54 -8.58 -6.63
CA MET A 203 -7.68 -8.97 -5.23
C MET A 203 -6.97 -10.30 -5.01
N ASP A 204 -5.98 -10.32 -4.10
CA ASP A 204 -5.09 -11.47 -3.89
C ASP A 204 -4.54 -12.05 -5.20
N GLY A 205 -4.10 -11.15 -6.11
CA GLY A 205 -3.53 -11.48 -7.41
C GLY A 205 -4.53 -11.92 -8.49
N LYS A 206 -5.83 -11.90 -8.21
CA LYS A 206 -6.87 -12.34 -9.15
C LYS A 206 -7.75 -11.18 -9.60
N LYS A 207 -8.17 -11.21 -10.86
CA LYS A 207 -9.24 -10.33 -11.32
C LYS A 207 -10.53 -10.68 -10.59
N VAL A 208 -11.27 -9.66 -10.18
CA VAL A 208 -12.60 -9.78 -9.60
C VAL A 208 -13.58 -8.97 -10.42
N ASP A 209 -14.81 -9.44 -10.50
CA ASP A 209 -15.82 -8.80 -11.35
C ASP A 209 -16.42 -7.56 -10.70
N ASN A 210 -16.57 -7.57 -9.37
CA ASN A 210 -17.29 -6.51 -8.68
C ASN A 210 -16.58 -5.99 -7.44
N PHE A 211 -16.72 -4.70 -7.23
CA PHE A 211 -16.45 -3.99 -5.98
C PHE A 211 -17.77 -3.36 -5.53
N GLY A 212 -18.44 -4.01 -4.59
CA GLY A 212 -19.79 -3.63 -4.21
C GLY A 212 -20.75 -3.62 -5.40
N ASN A 213 -21.24 -2.42 -5.77
CA ASN A 213 -22.16 -2.20 -6.88
C ASN A 213 -21.46 -1.93 -8.22
N ILE A 214 -20.13 -1.81 -8.24
CA ILE A 214 -19.37 -1.43 -9.43
C ILE A 214 -18.68 -2.65 -10.04
N ASN A 215 -18.87 -2.86 -11.35
CA ASN A 215 -18.09 -3.86 -12.09
C ASN A 215 -16.67 -3.35 -12.28
N ILE A 216 -15.68 -4.06 -11.71
CA ILE A 216 -14.25 -3.77 -11.80
C ILE A 216 -13.45 -4.82 -12.57
N GLY A 217 -14.13 -5.75 -13.24
CA GLY A 217 -13.49 -6.77 -14.07
C GLY A 217 -12.80 -6.19 -15.31
N SER A 218 -13.19 -4.99 -15.75
CA SER A 218 -12.57 -4.26 -16.86
C SER A 218 -11.53 -3.25 -16.35
N MET A 219 -10.67 -2.80 -17.27
CA MET A 219 -9.71 -1.74 -17.01
C MET A 219 -10.39 -0.37 -16.98
N PHE A 220 -9.95 0.50 -16.07
CA PHE A 220 -10.43 1.88 -15.95
C PHE A 220 -9.42 2.86 -16.57
N GLY A 221 -9.93 3.81 -17.31
CA GLY A 221 -9.22 5.03 -17.70
C GLY A 221 -9.71 6.23 -16.90
N ARG A 222 -9.01 7.36 -17.01
CA ARG A 222 -9.38 8.63 -16.37
C ARG A 222 -10.80 9.06 -16.70
N ASP A 223 -11.52 9.56 -15.70
CA ASP A 223 -12.85 10.18 -15.87
C ASP A 223 -12.82 11.66 -15.49
N GLY A 224 -12.41 12.51 -16.44
CA GLY A 224 -12.38 13.96 -16.23
C GLY A 224 -13.75 14.60 -15.94
N SER A 225 -14.86 13.91 -16.21
CA SER A 225 -16.20 14.45 -15.97
C SER A 225 -16.57 14.55 -14.48
N ILE A 226 -15.89 13.80 -13.63
CA ILE A 226 -16.12 13.80 -12.18
C ILE A 226 -15.09 14.63 -11.41
N ILE A 227 -14.08 15.18 -12.10
CA ILE A 227 -13.10 16.08 -11.48
C ILE A 227 -13.74 17.47 -11.33
N ALA A 228 -13.53 18.10 -10.17
CA ALA A 228 -13.93 19.48 -9.96
C ALA A 228 -13.01 20.44 -10.74
N GLU A 229 -13.60 21.48 -11.31
CA GLU A 229 -12.85 22.55 -12.00
C GLU A 229 -12.15 23.47 -10.97
#